data_1627e9f9339aa6ac6c742960b97871c4
#
_entry.id   1627e9f9339aa6ac6c742960b97871c4
#
_cell.length_a   1.000
_cell.length_b   1.000
_cell.length_c   1.000
_cell.angle_alpha   90.00
_cell.angle_beta   90.00
_cell.angle_gamma   90.00
#
_symmetry.space_group_name_H-M   'P 1'
#
loop_
_entity.id
_entity.type
_entity.pdbx_description
1 polymer ?
#
loop_
_entity_poly.entity_id
_entity_poly.type
_entity_poly.pdbx_seq_one_letter_code
_entity_poly.pdbx_strand_id
1 'polypeptide(L)'
;MKNFVFISPNFPVNYWKFCAELKNNGMRVLGIGDCPYDNLLPELRSSLHEYYKVRSLENYDEVFRAVAFFTYKYGKIDWLESNNEYWLERDAKLRTEFHIVSGFQESDMERVKYKSAMKAYYKKAGIPTARYHLVDTFEKAKRFAKKVGYPVVVKPDNGVGASSTYRLKSDEELQFFFETKDDVQYIMEEMVKGVVCTYDAIIGSQGQPLFESGNVTPLSIMDVVNDRMDSIYYIVKDLPEEVKDAGMRTVKAFGVKSRFVHLEFFRLTEDQEGLGKTGDIIGLETNMRPSGGFTPDMYNFAYETDVYKIWADMIAFDESTKSIGNRHFCAFCGRRDGDPYKLDRNAVMERYGAGMMMEGRIPDALSGAMGNIMYVCNLDTEEEMNEYYRDMIQRV
;
A
#
# COMPACT_ATOMS: atom_id res chain seq x y z
N MET A 1 -11.47 29.16 2.60
CA MET A 1 -10.48 28.22 2.00
C MET A 1 -10.17 27.18 3.07
N LYS A 2 -10.33 25.88 2.79
CA LYS A 2 -9.99 24.81 3.72
C LYS A 2 -8.46 24.64 3.81
N ASN A 3 -7.95 24.36 5.01
CA ASN A 3 -6.53 24.16 5.27
C ASN A 3 -6.22 22.66 5.29
N PHE A 4 -5.31 22.23 4.46
CA PHE A 4 -4.81 20.85 4.41
C PHE A 4 -3.33 20.81 4.81
N VAL A 5 -2.99 20.04 5.83
CA VAL A 5 -1.60 19.75 6.20
C VAL A 5 -1.20 18.41 5.58
N PHE A 6 -0.17 18.43 4.73
CA PHE A 6 0.40 17.24 4.12
C PHE A 6 1.76 16.91 4.78
N ILE A 7 1.86 15.76 5.45
CA ILE A 7 3.08 15.27 6.10
C ILE A 7 3.91 14.50 5.08
N SER A 8 5.22 14.78 4.99
CA SER A 8 6.15 14.12 4.06
C SER A 8 5.72 14.21 2.59
N PRO A 9 5.41 15.41 2.03
CA PRO A 9 4.88 15.52 0.67
C PRO A 9 5.91 15.20 -0.42
N ASN A 10 7.18 15.05 -0.08
CA ASN A 10 8.31 14.75 -0.99
C ASN A 10 8.58 13.25 -1.15
N PHE A 11 7.93 12.39 -0.36
CA PHE A 11 8.15 10.95 -0.46
C PHE A 11 6.85 10.16 -0.21
N PRO A 12 6.49 9.24 -1.12
CA PRO A 12 7.08 8.93 -2.45
C PRO A 12 7.15 10.13 -3.39
N VAL A 13 8.06 10.04 -4.37
CA VAL A 13 8.41 11.16 -5.26
C VAL A 13 7.22 11.72 -6.06
N ASN A 14 6.20 10.91 -6.31
CA ASN A 14 4.97 11.27 -7.06
C ASN A 14 3.88 11.91 -6.18
N TYR A 15 4.07 12.03 -4.85
CA TYR A 15 3.04 12.55 -3.93
C TYR A 15 2.78 14.06 -4.07
N TRP A 16 3.67 14.80 -4.74
CA TRP A 16 3.37 16.17 -5.12
C TRP A 16 2.09 16.30 -5.97
N LYS A 17 1.69 15.25 -6.70
CA LYS A 17 0.47 15.22 -7.51
C LYS A 17 -0.79 15.34 -6.63
N PHE A 18 -0.82 14.71 -5.45
CA PHE A 18 -1.88 14.93 -4.47
C PHE A 18 -1.94 16.38 -4.02
N CYS A 19 -0.79 17.00 -3.74
CA CYS A 19 -0.71 18.40 -3.35
C CYS A 19 -1.18 19.34 -4.46
N ALA A 20 -0.81 19.05 -5.70
CA ALA A 20 -1.21 19.83 -6.87
C ALA A 20 -2.74 19.83 -7.05
N GLU A 21 -3.36 18.65 -6.99
CA GLU A 21 -4.81 18.53 -7.17
C GLU A 21 -5.61 19.12 -6.00
N LEU A 22 -5.12 19.03 -4.76
CA LEU A 22 -5.71 19.75 -3.63
C LEU A 22 -5.68 21.27 -3.87
N LYS A 23 -4.56 21.79 -4.36
CA LYS A 23 -4.41 23.23 -4.69
C LYS A 23 -5.32 23.64 -5.84
N ASN A 24 -5.42 22.81 -6.89
CA ASN A 24 -6.33 23.03 -8.02
C ASN A 24 -7.79 23.10 -7.56
N ASN A 25 -8.16 22.34 -6.52
CA ASN A 25 -9.48 22.40 -5.88
C ASN A 25 -9.65 23.59 -4.91
N GLY A 26 -8.73 24.54 -4.88
CA GLY A 26 -8.82 25.76 -4.08
C GLY A 26 -8.53 25.54 -2.59
N MET A 27 -7.87 24.45 -2.21
CA MET A 27 -7.44 24.24 -0.83
C MET A 27 -6.08 24.92 -0.56
N ARG A 28 -5.86 25.32 0.69
CA ARG A 28 -4.53 25.75 1.14
C ARG A 28 -3.73 24.53 1.55
N VAL A 29 -2.72 24.18 0.78
CA VAL A 29 -1.87 23.03 1.00
C VAL A 29 -0.60 23.45 1.76
N LEU A 30 -0.43 22.92 2.97
CA LEU A 30 0.64 23.24 3.92
C LEU A 30 1.50 21.99 4.11
N GLY A 31 2.73 22.01 3.59
CA GLY A 31 3.64 20.86 3.66
C GLY A 31 4.48 20.87 4.95
N ILE A 32 4.65 19.73 5.58
CA ILE A 32 5.63 19.51 6.65
C ILE A 32 6.57 18.37 6.24
N GLY A 33 7.87 18.62 6.25
CA GLY A 33 8.87 17.61 5.90
C GLY A 33 10.25 17.96 6.45
N ASP A 34 11.19 17.03 6.34
CA ASP A 34 12.57 17.18 6.78
C ASP A 34 13.56 17.42 5.61
N CYS A 35 13.08 17.32 4.37
CA CYS A 35 13.85 17.69 3.20
C CYS A 35 14.08 19.21 3.15
N PRO A 36 15.32 19.69 2.84
CA PRO A 36 15.55 21.10 2.59
C PRO A 36 14.68 21.62 1.44
N TYR A 37 14.14 22.84 1.58
CA TYR A 37 13.21 23.41 0.60
C TYR A 37 13.77 23.45 -0.83
N ASP A 38 15.07 23.79 -0.96
CA ASP A 38 15.74 23.88 -2.27
C ASP A 38 15.92 22.52 -2.93
N ASN A 39 15.86 21.42 -2.18
CA ASN A 39 15.94 20.05 -2.68
C ASN A 39 14.57 19.46 -3.05
N LEU A 40 13.47 20.16 -2.75
CA LEU A 40 12.13 19.75 -3.18
C LEU A 40 12.00 19.91 -4.70
N LEU A 41 11.27 19.00 -5.33
CA LEU A 41 10.92 19.12 -6.75
C LEU A 41 10.23 20.47 -7.01
N PRO A 42 10.51 21.12 -8.15
CA PRO A 42 9.83 22.37 -8.53
C PRO A 42 8.31 22.23 -8.53
N GLU A 43 7.79 21.08 -8.97
CA GLU A 43 6.37 20.76 -9.00
C GLU A 43 5.77 20.72 -7.59
N LEU A 44 6.48 20.12 -6.62
CA LEU A 44 6.04 20.14 -5.22
C LEU A 44 6.06 21.54 -4.66
N ARG A 45 7.14 22.31 -4.86
CA ARG A 45 7.22 23.70 -4.39
C ARG A 45 6.08 24.54 -4.91
N SER A 46 5.72 24.40 -6.19
CA SER A 46 4.60 25.10 -6.82
C SER A 46 3.23 24.66 -6.31
N SER A 47 3.12 23.42 -5.81
CA SER A 47 1.86 22.84 -5.30
C SER A 47 1.56 23.21 -3.84
N LEU A 48 2.55 23.69 -3.10
CA LEU A 48 2.39 24.11 -1.70
C LEU A 48 2.09 25.61 -1.59
N HIS A 49 1.32 26.00 -0.56
CA HIS A 49 1.17 27.40 -0.14
C HIS A 49 2.30 27.80 0.79
N GLU A 50 2.72 26.87 1.65
CA GLU A 50 3.83 27.03 2.56
C GLU A 50 4.43 25.66 2.89
N TYR A 51 5.73 25.64 3.17
CA TYR A 51 6.44 24.46 3.62
C TYR A 51 7.15 24.74 4.93
N TYR A 52 6.89 23.93 5.95
CA TYR A 52 7.57 23.97 7.22
C TYR A 52 8.61 22.84 7.30
N LYS A 53 9.90 23.21 7.32
CA LYS A 53 10.98 22.25 7.47
C LYS A 53 11.19 21.93 8.96
N VAL A 54 11.04 20.66 9.32
CA VAL A 54 11.51 20.09 10.60
C VAL A 54 12.93 19.52 10.44
N ARG A 55 13.63 19.24 11.54
CA ARG A 55 14.94 18.57 11.49
C ARG A 55 14.77 17.08 11.13
N SER A 56 13.77 16.46 11.71
CA SER A 56 13.40 15.08 11.46
C SER A 56 11.89 14.88 11.66
N LEU A 57 11.24 14.22 10.70
CA LEU A 57 9.85 13.79 10.83
C LEU A 57 9.67 12.73 11.95
N GLU A 58 10.75 12.06 12.37
CA GLU A 58 10.74 11.15 13.53
C GLU A 58 10.55 11.86 14.87
N ASN A 59 10.89 13.13 14.93
CA ASN A 59 10.69 13.93 16.13
C ASN A 59 9.26 14.47 16.18
N TYR A 60 8.40 13.77 16.93
CA TYR A 60 6.98 14.13 17.06
C TYR A 60 6.77 15.57 17.54
N ASP A 61 7.55 16.05 18.51
CA ASP A 61 7.42 17.41 19.07
C ASP A 61 7.68 18.49 18.01
N GLU A 62 8.61 18.27 17.09
CA GLU A 62 8.87 19.21 15.99
C GLU A 62 7.71 19.24 15.00
N VAL A 63 7.13 18.09 14.64
CA VAL A 63 5.97 18.02 13.76
C VAL A 63 4.74 18.65 14.43
N PHE A 64 4.50 18.36 15.70
CA PHE A 64 3.44 18.98 16.50
C PHE A 64 3.55 20.52 16.47
N ARG A 65 4.75 21.05 16.72
CA ARG A 65 4.98 22.52 16.66
C ARG A 65 4.76 23.10 15.26
N ALA A 66 5.08 22.38 14.21
CA ALA A 66 4.81 22.79 12.84
C ALA A 66 3.31 22.88 12.57
N VAL A 67 2.52 21.89 13.03
CA VAL A 67 1.04 21.94 12.94
C VAL A 67 0.48 23.10 13.77
N ALA A 68 1.00 23.34 15.00
CA ALA A 68 0.61 24.45 15.83
C ALA A 68 0.93 25.81 15.18
N PHE A 69 2.09 25.95 14.53
CA PHE A 69 2.46 27.13 13.76
C PHE A 69 1.46 27.39 12.63
N PHE A 70 1.12 26.37 11.85
CA PHE A 70 0.13 26.52 10.78
C PHE A 70 -1.26 26.86 11.31
N THR A 71 -1.64 26.25 12.45
CA THR A 71 -2.92 26.57 13.12
C THR A 71 -2.95 28.02 13.58
N TYR A 72 -1.87 28.53 14.16
CA TYR A 72 -1.75 29.94 14.57
C TYR A 72 -1.84 30.88 13.35
N LYS A 73 -1.13 30.55 12.27
CA LYS A 73 -1.02 31.44 11.10
C LYS A 73 -2.25 31.44 10.21
N TYR A 74 -2.88 30.28 10.02
CA TYR A 74 -3.94 30.07 9.04
C TYR A 74 -5.30 29.69 9.63
N GLY A 75 -5.36 29.53 10.94
CA GLY A 75 -6.56 29.09 11.63
C GLY A 75 -6.70 27.56 11.63
N LYS A 76 -7.92 27.09 11.86
CA LYS A 76 -8.24 25.66 11.97
C LYS A 76 -7.69 24.85 10.78
N ILE A 77 -7.04 23.75 11.08
CA ILE A 77 -6.68 22.73 10.09
C ILE A 77 -7.90 21.84 9.86
N ASP A 78 -8.35 21.74 8.61
CA ASP A 78 -9.52 20.93 8.22
C ASP A 78 -9.14 19.49 7.93
N TRP A 79 -7.93 19.26 7.38
CA TRP A 79 -7.39 17.93 7.03
C TRP A 79 -5.91 17.84 7.37
N LEU A 80 -5.49 16.66 7.79
CA LEU A 80 -4.09 16.29 7.97
C LEU A 80 -3.90 14.85 7.50
N GLU A 81 -2.95 14.63 6.58
CA GLU A 81 -2.69 13.30 6.01
C GLU A 81 -1.28 13.23 5.43
N SER A 82 -0.67 12.05 5.48
CA SER A 82 0.57 11.74 4.76
C SER A 82 0.34 10.81 3.56
N ASN A 83 -0.78 10.11 3.52
CA ASN A 83 -1.04 9.00 2.60
C ASN A 83 0.04 7.89 2.69
N ASN A 84 0.69 7.74 3.84
CA ASN A 84 1.81 6.84 4.04
C ASN A 84 1.60 5.98 5.29
N GLU A 85 1.79 4.65 5.15
CA GLU A 85 1.62 3.68 6.24
C GLU A 85 2.55 3.95 7.42
N TYR A 86 3.77 4.40 7.14
CA TYR A 86 4.78 4.67 8.16
C TYR A 86 4.36 5.80 9.12
N TRP A 87 3.66 6.82 8.60
CA TRP A 87 3.22 7.98 9.39
C TRP A 87 1.80 7.87 9.95
N LEU A 88 1.06 6.82 9.62
CA LEU A 88 -0.37 6.70 9.90
C LEU A 88 -0.74 6.91 11.37
N GLU A 89 0.01 6.32 12.31
CA GLU A 89 -0.22 6.49 13.76
C GLU A 89 0.04 7.93 14.22
N ARG A 90 1.09 8.55 13.70
CA ARG A 90 1.42 9.95 14.02
C ARG A 90 0.41 10.92 13.45
N ASP A 91 -0.03 10.69 12.21
CA ASP A 91 -1.11 11.45 11.59
C ASP A 91 -2.39 11.38 12.44
N ALA A 92 -2.76 10.19 12.90
CA ALA A 92 -3.92 9.96 13.74
C ALA A 92 -3.80 10.66 15.11
N LYS A 93 -2.63 10.60 15.74
CA LYS A 93 -2.34 11.30 17.00
C LYS A 93 -2.42 12.81 16.83
N LEU A 94 -1.81 13.38 15.78
CA LEU A 94 -1.91 14.81 15.47
C LEU A 94 -3.35 15.24 15.23
N ARG A 95 -4.15 14.44 14.50
CA ARG A 95 -5.57 14.73 14.30
C ARG A 95 -6.33 14.79 15.61
N THR A 96 -6.08 13.84 16.51
CA THR A 96 -6.71 13.81 17.84
C THR A 96 -6.32 15.05 18.67
N GLU A 97 -5.04 15.37 18.76
CA GLU A 97 -4.54 16.49 19.57
C GLU A 97 -4.97 17.86 19.04
N PHE A 98 -5.09 18.04 17.73
CA PHE A 98 -5.54 19.29 17.10
C PHE A 98 -7.05 19.31 16.80
N HIS A 99 -7.82 18.31 17.27
CA HIS A 99 -9.26 18.19 17.01
C HIS A 99 -9.62 18.25 15.51
N ILE A 100 -8.78 17.63 14.66
CA ILE A 100 -9.03 17.47 13.23
C ILE A 100 -9.87 16.21 13.06
N VAL A 101 -11.16 16.39 12.80
CA VAL A 101 -12.16 15.30 12.79
C VAL A 101 -12.20 14.51 11.48
N SER A 102 -11.44 14.91 10.48
CA SER A 102 -11.30 14.21 9.20
C SER A 102 -10.26 13.08 9.32
N GLY A 103 -10.63 11.85 8.96
CA GLY A 103 -9.76 10.69 9.01
C GLY A 103 -9.73 9.98 10.36
N PHE A 104 -8.95 8.89 10.43
CA PHE A 104 -8.83 8.07 11.64
C PHE A 104 -8.16 8.83 12.78
N GLN A 105 -8.65 8.61 13.99
CA GLN A 105 -8.11 9.16 15.23
C GLN A 105 -7.14 8.16 15.90
N GLU A 106 -6.44 8.59 16.93
CA GLU A 106 -5.51 7.72 17.68
C GLU A 106 -6.21 6.46 18.22
N SER A 107 -7.47 6.60 18.69
CA SER A 107 -8.28 5.47 19.16
C SER A 107 -8.65 4.44 18.09
N ASP A 108 -8.46 4.77 16.81
CA ASP A 108 -8.75 3.86 15.71
C ASP A 108 -7.55 2.98 15.34
N MET A 109 -6.35 3.34 15.80
CA MET A 109 -5.10 2.76 15.31
C MET A 109 -4.98 1.26 15.58
N GLU A 110 -5.47 0.78 16.72
CA GLU A 110 -5.43 -0.64 17.04
C GLU A 110 -6.06 -1.49 15.91
N ARG A 111 -7.26 -1.11 15.44
CA ARG A 111 -8.00 -1.89 14.43
C ARG A 111 -7.42 -1.78 13.01
N VAL A 112 -6.67 -0.71 12.72
CA VAL A 112 -6.17 -0.45 11.35
C VAL A 112 -4.66 -0.66 11.20
N LYS A 113 -3.94 -0.91 12.30
CA LYS A 113 -2.48 -1.11 12.29
C LYS A 113 -2.04 -2.47 12.79
N TYR A 114 -2.77 -3.06 13.75
CA TYR A 114 -2.37 -4.35 14.33
C TYR A 114 -3.04 -5.50 13.58
N LYS A 115 -2.23 -6.37 12.98
CA LYS A 115 -2.72 -7.50 12.17
C LYS A 115 -3.62 -8.44 12.95
N SER A 116 -3.30 -8.66 14.23
CA SER A 116 -4.13 -9.46 15.13
C SER A 116 -5.52 -8.84 15.38
N ALA A 117 -5.59 -7.52 15.56
CA ALA A 117 -6.84 -6.80 15.76
C ALA A 117 -7.69 -6.77 14.46
N MET A 118 -7.05 -6.63 13.28
CA MET A 118 -7.75 -6.71 11.99
C MET A 118 -8.57 -7.98 11.82
N LYS A 119 -8.14 -9.12 12.41
CA LYS A 119 -8.85 -10.41 12.31
C LYS A 119 -10.29 -10.34 12.82
N ALA A 120 -10.54 -9.58 13.90
CA ALA A 120 -11.89 -9.38 14.42
C ALA A 120 -12.81 -8.63 13.45
N TYR A 121 -12.26 -7.67 12.72
CA TYR A 121 -12.99 -6.88 11.73
C TYR A 121 -13.23 -7.66 10.44
N TYR A 122 -12.28 -8.47 9.98
CA TYR A 122 -12.50 -9.43 8.89
C TYR A 122 -13.60 -10.43 9.24
N LYS A 123 -13.59 -10.97 10.48
CA LYS A 123 -14.68 -11.84 10.96
C LYS A 123 -16.02 -11.11 10.93
N LYS A 124 -16.09 -9.84 11.36
CA LYS A 124 -17.29 -9.01 11.26
C LYS A 124 -17.73 -8.79 9.81
N ALA A 125 -16.78 -8.71 8.87
CA ALA A 125 -17.05 -8.63 7.44
C ALA A 125 -17.50 -9.97 6.83
N GLY A 126 -17.45 -11.09 7.59
CA GLY A 126 -17.71 -12.43 7.07
C GLY A 126 -16.60 -12.94 6.13
N ILE A 127 -15.38 -12.45 6.28
CA ILE A 127 -14.22 -12.82 5.49
C ILE A 127 -13.31 -13.70 6.36
N PRO A 128 -12.99 -14.93 5.93
CA PRO A 128 -12.06 -15.79 6.66
C PRO A 128 -10.64 -15.20 6.62
N THR A 129 -9.84 -15.53 7.62
CA THR A 129 -8.42 -15.15 7.70
C THR A 129 -7.60 -16.33 8.14
N ALA A 130 -6.29 -16.32 7.85
CA ALA A 130 -5.36 -17.31 8.36
C ALA A 130 -5.54 -17.50 9.88
N ARG A 131 -5.49 -18.76 10.34
CA ARG A 131 -5.40 -19.08 11.77
C ARG A 131 -4.12 -18.46 12.31
N TYR A 132 -4.14 -17.93 13.51
CA TYR A 132 -3.00 -17.20 14.03
C TYR A 132 -2.76 -17.42 15.52
N HIS A 133 -1.56 -17.05 15.96
CA HIS A 133 -1.12 -17.01 17.34
C HIS A 133 -0.26 -15.77 17.57
N LEU A 134 -0.57 -14.97 18.60
CA LEU A 134 0.35 -13.93 19.05
C LEU A 134 1.54 -14.60 19.77
N VAL A 135 2.73 -14.34 19.25
CA VAL A 135 3.96 -15.00 19.71
C VAL A 135 4.26 -14.60 21.15
N ASP A 136 4.29 -15.57 22.05
CA ASP A 136 4.64 -15.39 23.45
C ASP A 136 5.77 -16.35 23.88
N THR A 137 5.50 -17.67 24.01
CA THR A 137 6.50 -18.66 24.40
C THR A 137 6.74 -19.65 23.27
N PHE A 138 7.98 -20.17 23.21
CA PHE A 138 8.35 -21.21 22.24
C PHE A 138 7.39 -22.39 22.27
N GLU A 139 7.03 -22.89 23.47
CA GLU A 139 6.16 -24.06 23.61
C GLU A 139 4.74 -23.83 23.06
N LYS A 140 4.20 -22.61 23.18
CA LYS A 140 2.89 -22.31 22.60
C LYS A 140 2.96 -22.11 21.11
N ALA A 141 4.00 -21.41 20.61
CA ALA A 141 4.26 -21.25 19.19
C ALA A 141 4.44 -22.62 18.48
N LYS A 142 5.22 -23.52 19.09
CA LYS A 142 5.42 -24.89 18.59
C LYS A 142 4.10 -25.68 18.56
N ARG A 143 3.26 -25.57 19.60
CA ARG A 143 1.92 -26.20 19.59
C ARG A 143 1.02 -25.65 18.49
N PHE A 144 1.08 -24.34 18.24
CA PHE A 144 0.35 -23.73 17.14
C PHE A 144 0.85 -24.24 15.79
N ALA A 145 2.17 -24.24 15.55
CA ALA A 145 2.76 -24.77 14.33
C ALA A 145 2.39 -26.24 14.09
N LYS A 146 2.41 -27.08 15.14
CA LYS A 146 1.95 -28.48 15.06
C LYS A 146 0.48 -28.60 14.68
N LYS A 147 -0.37 -27.64 15.13
CA LYS A 147 -1.83 -27.66 14.83
C LYS A 147 -2.13 -27.28 13.40
N VAL A 148 -1.41 -26.30 12.83
CA VAL A 148 -1.68 -25.78 11.49
C VAL A 148 -0.81 -26.40 10.40
N GLY A 149 0.30 -27.04 10.78
CA GLY A 149 1.33 -27.56 9.89
C GLY A 149 2.37 -26.51 9.50
N TYR A 150 3.58 -26.98 9.20
CA TYR A 150 4.61 -26.16 8.59
C TYR A 150 4.42 -26.07 7.06
N PRO A 151 4.87 -24.97 6.40
CA PRO A 151 5.48 -23.79 7.00
C PRO A 151 4.47 -22.88 7.68
N VAL A 152 4.95 -22.09 8.66
CA VAL A 152 4.21 -20.98 9.25
C VAL A 152 4.87 -19.65 8.88
N VAL A 153 4.09 -18.58 8.83
CA VAL A 153 4.60 -17.21 8.57
C VAL A 153 4.59 -16.45 9.88
N VAL A 154 5.72 -15.79 10.20
CA VAL A 154 5.87 -14.96 11.40
C VAL A 154 6.29 -13.57 10.99
N LYS A 155 5.57 -12.55 11.46
CA LYS A 155 5.80 -11.14 11.12
C LYS A 155 5.46 -10.24 12.30
N PRO A 156 6.01 -9.02 12.40
CA PRO A 156 5.59 -8.06 13.42
C PRO A 156 4.08 -7.80 13.33
N ASP A 157 3.39 -7.78 14.49
CA ASP A 157 1.95 -7.52 14.56
C ASP A 157 1.63 -6.07 14.12
N ASN A 158 2.50 -5.13 14.49
CA ASN A 158 2.49 -3.75 13.99
C ASN A 158 3.79 -3.49 13.21
N GLY A 159 3.76 -3.57 11.89
CA GLY A 159 4.92 -3.39 11.01
C GLY A 159 4.49 -2.94 9.62
N VAL A 160 5.43 -2.37 8.87
CA VAL A 160 5.23 -1.85 7.52
C VAL A 160 5.99 -2.70 6.52
N GLY A 161 5.31 -3.13 5.45
CA GLY A 161 5.90 -3.95 4.39
C GLY A 161 6.25 -5.37 4.85
N ALA A 162 7.09 -6.05 4.06
CA ALA A 162 7.52 -7.43 4.34
C ALA A 162 8.80 -7.53 5.20
N SER A 163 9.26 -6.42 5.78
CA SER A 163 10.44 -6.43 6.65
C SER A 163 10.19 -7.30 7.88
N SER A 164 11.20 -8.06 8.28
CA SER A 164 11.12 -9.00 9.41
C SER A 164 9.98 -10.03 9.30
N THR A 165 9.64 -10.42 8.05
CA THR A 165 8.69 -11.52 7.79
C THR A 165 9.48 -12.80 7.52
N TYR A 166 9.18 -13.85 8.30
CA TYR A 166 9.88 -15.13 8.28
C TYR A 166 8.92 -16.24 7.86
N ARG A 167 9.38 -17.11 6.95
CA ARG A 167 8.73 -18.39 6.64
C ARG A 167 9.50 -19.48 7.38
N LEU A 168 8.91 -20.04 8.43
CA LEU A 168 9.54 -21.09 9.24
C LEU A 168 9.01 -22.45 8.81
N LYS A 169 9.93 -23.37 8.53
CA LYS A 169 9.64 -24.69 7.92
C LYS A 169 9.78 -25.86 8.91
N SER A 170 10.38 -25.61 10.08
CA SER A 170 10.63 -26.65 11.07
C SER A 170 10.70 -26.11 12.49
N ASP A 171 10.74 -27.02 13.48
CA ASP A 171 10.95 -26.70 14.88
C ASP A 171 12.32 -26.03 15.13
N GLU A 172 13.35 -26.40 14.37
CA GLU A 172 14.70 -25.84 14.45
C GLU A 172 14.71 -24.37 13.98
N GLU A 173 14.04 -24.07 12.86
CA GLU A 173 13.89 -22.68 12.38
C GLU A 173 13.06 -21.84 13.36
N LEU A 174 12.04 -22.45 13.97
CA LEU A 174 11.25 -21.77 15.02
C LEU A 174 12.10 -21.47 16.26
N GLN A 175 12.95 -22.42 16.68
CA GLN A 175 13.88 -22.19 17.80
C GLN A 175 14.85 -21.05 17.50
N PHE A 176 15.45 -21.05 16.30
CA PHE A 176 16.37 -20.01 15.87
C PHE A 176 15.68 -18.62 15.82
N PHE A 177 14.42 -18.57 15.34
CA PHE A 177 13.65 -17.34 15.38
C PHE A 177 13.52 -16.80 16.81
N PHE A 178 13.20 -17.64 17.80
CA PHE A 178 13.08 -17.19 19.20
C PHE A 178 14.39 -16.71 19.79
N GLU A 179 15.53 -17.23 19.34
CA GLU A 179 16.87 -16.82 19.79
C GLU A 179 17.32 -15.48 19.16
N THR A 180 16.78 -15.13 18.00
CA THR A 180 17.28 -13.99 17.20
C THR A 180 16.26 -12.88 16.94
N LYS A 181 14.97 -13.11 17.27
CA LYS A 181 13.91 -12.13 17.03
C LYS A 181 14.13 -10.82 17.80
N ASP A 182 13.71 -9.72 17.20
CA ASP A 182 13.64 -8.43 17.88
C ASP A 182 12.61 -8.45 19.03
N ASP A 183 12.77 -7.52 19.96
CA ASP A 183 11.84 -7.35 21.11
C ASP A 183 10.61 -6.54 20.70
N VAL A 184 9.84 -7.10 19.76
CA VAL A 184 8.54 -6.58 19.31
C VAL A 184 7.51 -7.70 19.35
N GLN A 185 6.22 -7.31 19.38
CA GLN A 185 5.16 -8.31 19.30
C GLN A 185 5.08 -8.87 17.87
N TYR A 186 5.15 -10.18 17.75
CA TYR A 186 4.97 -10.91 16.49
C TYR A 186 3.63 -11.63 16.46
N ILE A 187 3.06 -11.75 15.27
CA ILE A 187 1.95 -12.65 14.92
C ILE A 187 2.49 -13.80 14.09
N MET A 188 2.11 -15.02 14.45
CA MET A 188 2.40 -16.25 13.69
C MET A 188 1.12 -16.71 13.02
N GLU A 189 1.16 -17.00 11.74
CA GLU A 189 0.01 -17.41 10.93
C GLU A 189 0.29 -18.71 10.19
N GLU A 190 -0.75 -19.50 9.93
CA GLU A 190 -0.65 -20.58 8.97
C GLU A 190 -0.31 -20.04 7.59
N MET A 191 0.43 -20.82 6.81
CA MET A 191 0.71 -20.45 5.41
C MET A 191 -0.56 -20.57 4.57
N VAL A 192 -0.97 -19.48 3.95
CA VAL A 192 -2.10 -19.47 3.01
C VAL A 192 -1.61 -19.81 1.61
N LYS A 193 -2.25 -20.76 0.96
CA LYS A 193 -1.94 -21.18 -0.41
C LYS A 193 -2.81 -20.40 -1.40
N GLY A 194 -2.36 -19.22 -1.75
CA GLY A 194 -3.12 -18.29 -2.58
C GLY A 194 -2.23 -17.26 -3.24
N VAL A 195 -2.78 -16.56 -4.23
CA VAL A 195 -2.19 -15.40 -4.86
C VAL A 195 -2.71 -14.14 -4.19
N VAL A 196 -1.83 -13.19 -3.93
CA VAL A 196 -2.22 -11.90 -3.35
C VAL A 196 -2.97 -11.09 -4.41
N CYS A 197 -4.15 -10.65 -4.04
CA CYS A 197 -4.97 -9.70 -4.80
C CYS A 197 -5.46 -8.59 -3.88
N THR A 198 -5.80 -7.44 -4.45
CA THR A 198 -6.20 -6.29 -3.65
C THR A 198 -7.53 -5.71 -4.10
N TYR A 199 -8.20 -5.05 -3.17
CA TYR A 199 -9.22 -4.06 -3.44
C TYR A 199 -8.64 -2.69 -3.09
N ASP A 200 -8.49 -1.84 -4.09
CA ASP A 200 -7.95 -0.49 -3.98
C ASP A 200 -9.06 0.50 -4.31
N ALA A 201 -9.35 1.43 -3.40
CA ALA A 201 -10.48 2.33 -3.61
C ALA A 201 -10.29 3.71 -2.97
N ILE A 202 -10.93 4.71 -3.55
CA ILE A 202 -11.14 6.00 -2.92
C ILE A 202 -12.58 6.02 -2.40
N ILE A 203 -12.72 6.08 -1.08
CA ILE A 203 -13.99 5.98 -0.38
C ILE A 203 -14.46 7.37 0.07
N GLY A 204 -15.69 7.71 -0.26
CA GLY A 204 -16.33 8.95 0.16
C GLY A 204 -16.84 8.95 1.60
N SER A 205 -17.46 10.05 2.05
CA SER A 205 -17.86 10.27 3.44
C SER A 205 -18.96 9.33 3.93
N GLN A 206 -19.74 8.76 3.02
CA GLN A 206 -20.80 7.79 3.33
C GLN A 206 -20.35 6.34 3.21
N GLY A 207 -19.04 6.11 2.93
CA GLY A 207 -18.49 4.78 2.69
C GLY A 207 -18.74 4.25 1.27
N GLN A 208 -19.20 5.11 0.35
CA GLN A 208 -19.38 4.80 -1.06
C GLN A 208 -18.03 4.89 -1.80
N PRO A 209 -17.76 4.00 -2.77
CA PRO A 209 -16.58 4.12 -3.60
C PRO A 209 -16.76 5.21 -4.66
N LEU A 210 -15.77 6.09 -4.80
CA LEU A 210 -15.64 7.07 -5.87
C LEU A 210 -14.69 6.58 -6.97
N PHE A 211 -13.83 5.64 -6.62
CA PHE A 211 -12.94 4.90 -7.52
C PHE A 211 -12.71 3.52 -6.95
N GLU A 212 -12.66 2.51 -7.82
CA GLU A 212 -12.38 1.11 -7.46
C GLU A 212 -11.40 0.51 -8.47
N SER A 213 -10.47 -0.27 -7.95
CA SER A 213 -9.47 -1.01 -8.71
C SER A 213 -9.00 -2.22 -7.91
N GLY A 214 -8.08 -2.97 -8.48
CA GLY A 214 -7.35 -4.03 -7.79
C GLY A 214 -6.04 -4.32 -8.49
N ASN A 215 -5.12 -4.91 -7.74
CA ASN A 215 -3.92 -5.47 -8.33
C ASN A 215 -3.78 -6.95 -7.97
N VAL A 216 -2.97 -7.66 -8.74
CA VAL A 216 -2.57 -9.04 -8.47
C VAL A 216 -1.06 -9.08 -8.41
N THR A 217 -0.54 -9.69 -7.35
CA THR A 217 0.89 -9.90 -7.14
C THR A 217 1.18 -11.41 -7.22
N PRO A 218 1.59 -11.91 -8.39
CA PRO A 218 1.80 -13.36 -8.61
C PRO A 218 2.92 -13.94 -7.74
N LEU A 219 3.93 -13.13 -7.41
CA LEU A 219 5.04 -13.49 -6.54
C LEU A 219 4.89 -12.79 -5.20
N SER A 220 5.04 -13.52 -4.12
CA SER A 220 5.00 -12.95 -2.77
C SER A 220 6.11 -11.89 -2.60
N ILE A 221 5.76 -10.72 -2.05
CA ILE A 221 6.77 -9.69 -1.70
C ILE A 221 7.85 -10.25 -0.78
N MET A 222 7.50 -11.19 0.09
CA MET A 222 8.46 -11.89 0.95
C MET A 222 9.49 -12.66 0.12
N ASP A 223 9.08 -13.37 -0.93
CA ASP A 223 10.00 -14.11 -1.81
C ASP A 223 10.83 -13.14 -2.66
N VAL A 224 10.23 -12.05 -3.16
CA VAL A 224 10.93 -10.98 -3.89
C VAL A 224 12.06 -10.39 -3.06
N VAL A 225 11.83 -10.12 -1.76
CA VAL A 225 12.82 -9.53 -0.86
C VAL A 225 13.88 -10.56 -0.44
N ASN A 226 13.44 -11.74 0.02
CA ASN A 226 14.34 -12.74 0.60
C ASN A 226 15.21 -13.45 -0.45
N ASP A 227 14.63 -13.72 -1.63
CA ASP A 227 15.29 -14.47 -2.70
C ASP A 227 15.82 -13.59 -3.83
N ARG A 228 15.77 -12.25 -3.67
CA ARG A 228 16.19 -11.25 -4.67
C ARG A 228 15.54 -11.46 -6.05
N MET A 229 14.27 -11.89 -6.06
CA MET A 229 13.54 -12.08 -7.31
C MET A 229 13.19 -10.74 -7.97
N ASP A 230 12.83 -10.79 -9.26
CA ASP A 230 12.20 -9.66 -9.94
C ASP A 230 10.84 -9.37 -9.30
N SER A 231 10.49 -8.10 -9.22
CA SER A 231 9.17 -7.70 -8.72
C SER A 231 8.19 -7.60 -9.87
N ILE A 232 7.10 -8.36 -9.82
CA ILE A 232 6.02 -8.30 -10.81
C ILE A 232 4.68 -8.19 -10.13
N TYR A 233 3.85 -7.26 -10.59
CA TYR A 233 2.43 -7.15 -10.24
C TYR A 233 1.70 -6.36 -11.33
N TYR A 234 0.39 -6.48 -11.40
CA TYR A 234 -0.40 -5.76 -12.40
C TYR A 234 -1.72 -5.26 -11.84
N ILE A 235 -2.16 -4.13 -12.38
CA ILE A 235 -3.52 -3.64 -12.19
C ILE A 235 -4.43 -4.42 -13.10
N VAL A 236 -5.53 -4.95 -12.55
CA VAL A 236 -6.53 -5.70 -13.32
C VAL A 236 -7.30 -4.78 -14.25
N LYS A 237 -7.60 -5.26 -15.45
CA LYS A 237 -8.46 -4.53 -16.41
C LYS A 237 -9.87 -4.37 -15.85
N ASP A 238 -10.44 -5.44 -15.33
CA ASP A 238 -11.73 -5.47 -14.67
C ASP A 238 -11.59 -6.07 -13.26
N LEU A 239 -12.11 -5.35 -12.27
CA LEU A 239 -12.07 -5.81 -10.89
C LEU A 239 -13.00 -7.02 -10.71
N PRO A 240 -12.48 -8.19 -10.30
CA PRO A 240 -13.31 -9.37 -10.06
C PRO A 240 -14.37 -9.11 -8.99
N GLU A 241 -15.61 -9.58 -9.22
CA GLU A 241 -16.76 -9.29 -8.37
C GLU A 241 -16.57 -9.80 -6.93
N GLU A 242 -15.93 -10.97 -6.77
CA GLU A 242 -15.65 -11.54 -5.45
C GLU A 242 -14.63 -10.69 -4.64
N VAL A 243 -13.67 -10.05 -5.31
CA VAL A 243 -12.71 -9.14 -4.68
C VAL A 243 -13.40 -7.82 -4.32
N LYS A 244 -14.25 -7.32 -5.21
CA LYS A 244 -15.07 -6.13 -4.97
C LYS A 244 -15.99 -6.31 -3.77
N ASP A 245 -16.74 -7.42 -3.72
CA ASP A 245 -17.63 -7.74 -2.60
C ASP A 245 -16.84 -7.83 -1.28
N ALA A 246 -15.72 -8.56 -1.27
CA ALA A 246 -14.85 -8.65 -0.09
C ALA A 246 -14.32 -7.28 0.34
N GLY A 247 -13.88 -6.46 -0.61
CA GLY A 247 -13.41 -5.10 -0.37
C GLY A 247 -14.48 -4.23 0.26
N MET A 248 -15.68 -4.18 -0.28
CA MET A 248 -16.79 -3.37 0.22
C MET A 248 -17.27 -3.84 1.59
N ARG A 249 -17.33 -5.15 1.85
CA ARG A 249 -17.61 -5.68 3.21
C ARG A 249 -16.55 -5.27 4.20
N THR A 250 -15.27 -5.26 3.80
CA THR A 250 -14.16 -4.80 4.63
C THR A 250 -14.27 -3.30 4.92
N VAL A 251 -14.47 -2.46 3.90
CA VAL A 251 -14.72 -1.00 4.06
C VAL A 251 -15.81 -0.75 5.09
N LYS A 252 -16.93 -1.45 4.98
CA LYS A 252 -18.07 -1.32 5.93
C LYS A 252 -17.70 -1.78 7.34
N ALA A 253 -17.05 -2.92 7.49
CA ALA A 253 -16.70 -3.49 8.79
C ALA A 253 -15.69 -2.63 9.56
N PHE A 254 -14.70 -2.06 8.85
CA PHE A 254 -13.70 -1.16 9.42
C PHE A 254 -14.20 0.29 9.59
N GLY A 255 -15.38 0.62 9.06
CA GLY A 255 -15.95 1.96 9.13
C GLY A 255 -15.14 3.00 8.34
N VAL A 256 -14.62 2.60 7.18
CA VAL A 256 -13.79 3.47 6.33
C VAL A 256 -14.64 4.57 5.71
N LYS A 257 -14.15 5.81 5.80
CA LYS A 257 -14.75 7.01 5.21
C LYS A 257 -13.69 7.99 4.78
N SER A 258 -13.96 8.71 3.69
CA SER A 258 -13.15 9.83 3.19
C SER A 258 -11.66 9.48 3.11
N ARG A 259 -11.32 8.39 2.40
CA ARG A 259 -9.96 7.85 2.41
C ARG A 259 -9.65 7.01 1.17
N PHE A 260 -8.40 7.02 0.77
CA PHE A 260 -7.83 5.99 -0.08
C PHE A 260 -7.56 4.74 0.77
N VAL A 261 -7.84 3.56 0.23
CA VAL A 261 -7.55 2.27 0.87
C VAL A 261 -6.85 1.32 -0.09
N HIS A 262 -6.01 0.46 0.47
CA HIS A 262 -5.34 -0.64 -0.17
C HIS A 262 -5.57 -1.88 0.71
N LEU A 263 -6.55 -2.71 0.35
CA LEU A 263 -6.97 -3.87 1.12
C LEU A 263 -6.44 -5.13 0.46
N GLU A 264 -5.63 -5.89 1.19
CA GLU A 264 -4.96 -7.08 0.69
C GLU A 264 -5.71 -8.35 1.08
N PHE A 265 -5.82 -9.26 0.12
CA PHE A 265 -6.44 -10.56 0.27
C PHE A 265 -5.58 -11.63 -0.40
N PHE A 266 -5.76 -12.89 0.01
CA PHE A 266 -5.39 -14.03 -0.80
C PHE A 266 -6.61 -14.54 -1.56
N ARG A 267 -6.45 -14.87 -2.83
CA ARG A 267 -7.35 -15.75 -3.58
C ARG A 267 -6.75 -17.15 -3.52
N LEU A 268 -7.44 -18.11 -2.91
CA LEU A 268 -6.94 -19.48 -2.77
C LEU A 268 -6.73 -20.14 -4.14
N THR A 269 -5.57 -20.79 -4.31
CA THR A 269 -5.22 -21.54 -5.52
C THR A 269 -5.54 -23.02 -5.40
N GLU A 270 -5.79 -23.49 -4.18
CA GLU A 270 -6.22 -24.87 -3.88
C GLU A 270 -7.11 -24.88 -2.63
N ASP A 271 -7.87 -25.96 -2.43
CA ASP A 271 -8.66 -26.14 -1.22
C ASP A 271 -7.74 -26.25 0.00
N GLN A 272 -8.05 -25.50 1.05
CA GLN A 272 -7.29 -25.51 2.30
C GLN A 272 -8.20 -25.75 3.50
N GLU A 273 -7.97 -26.85 4.21
CA GLU A 273 -8.82 -27.28 5.33
C GLU A 273 -8.91 -26.21 6.43
N GLY A 274 -10.14 -25.88 6.83
CA GLY A 274 -10.41 -24.88 7.86
C GLY A 274 -10.26 -23.43 7.40
N LEU A 275 -9.99 -23.19 6.12
CA LEU A 275 -9.82 -21.86 5.55
C LEU A 275 -10.80 -21.59 4.40
N GLY A 276 -10.84 -22.44 3.37
CA GLY A 276 -11.73 -22.27 2.23
C GLY A 276 -11.42 -23.21 1.06
N LYS A 277 -12.09 -22.95 -0.06
CA LYS A 277 -11.92 -23.65 -1.34
C LYS A 277 -11.18 -22.80 -2.35
N THR A 278 -10.67 -23.43 -3.39
CA THR A 278 -10.09 -22.75 -4.55
C THR A 278 -10.97 -21.60 -5.03
N GLY A 279 -10.40 -20.41 -5.14
CA GLY A 279 -11.08 -19.17 -5.51
C GLY A 279 -11.63 -18.34 -4.37
N ASP A 280 -11.76 -18.90 -3.15
CA ASP A 280 -12.22 -18.14 -1.98
C ASP A 280 -11.25 -17.00 -1.61
N ILE A 281 -11.84 -15.89 -1.13
CA ILE A 281 -11.10 -14.70 -0.71
C ILE A 281 -10.82 -14.74 0.79
N ILE A 282 -9.56 -14.63 1.16
CA ILE A 282 -9.04 -14.69 2.53
C ILE A 282 -8.41 -13.35 2.90
N GLY A 283 -8.85 -12.74 4.00
CA GLY A 283 -8.32 -11.46 4.45
C GLY A 283 -6.86 -11.55 4.90
N LEU A 284 -6.02 -10.65 4.37
CA LEU A 284 -4.60 -10.57 4.71
C LEU A 284 -4.30 -9.34 5.57
N GLU A 285 -4.43 -8.15 4.99
CA GLU A 285 -4.07 -6.88 5.65
C GLU A 285 -4.92 -5.72 5.12
N THR A 286 -5.16 -4.72 5.97
CA THR A 286 -5.82 -3.48 5.56
C THR A 286 -4.84 -2.31 5.66
N ASN A 287 -4.61 -1.61 4.56
CA ASN A 287 -3.79 -0.41 4.53
C ASN A 287 -4.69 0.80 4.24
N MET A 288 -4.74 1.73 5.18
CA MET A 288 -5.63 2.90 5.12
C MET A 288 -4.99 4.07 4.37
N ARG A 289 -4.45 3.78 3.20
CA ARG A 289 -3.70 4.70 2.34
C ARG A 289 -3.65 4.15 0.90
N PRO A 290 -3.19 4.93 -0.09
CA PRO A 290 -2.91 4.41 -1.43
C PRO A 290 -1.93 3.24 -1.41
N SER A 291 -1.99 2.36 -2.40
CA SER A 291 -0.94 1.36 -2.62
C SER A 291 0.41 2.04 -2.85
N GLY A 292 1.49 1.37 -2.46
CA GLY A 292 2.83 1.95 -2.44
C GLY A 292 3.46 2.19 -3.83
N GLY A 293 4.61 2.86 -3.82
CA GLY A 293 5.42 3.08 -5.01
C GLY A 293 4.72 3.90 -6.09
N PHE A 294 4.74 3.38 -7.31
CA PHE A 294 4.15 4.01 -8.49
C PHE A 294 2.74 3.49 -8.82
N THR A 295 2.14 2.70 -7.92
CA THR A 295 0.83 2.09 -8.16
C THR A 295 -0.29 3.12 -8.39
N PRO A 296 -0.33 4.30 -7.74
CA PRO A 296 -1.31 5.33 -8.09
C PRO A 296 -1.20 5.83 -9.53
N ASP A 297 0.03 5.93 -10.09
CA ASP A 297 0.22 6.26 -11.51
C ASP A 297 -0.26 5.12 -12.41
N MET A 298 -0.05 3.86 -12.00
CA MET A 298 -0.51 2.70 -12.74
C MET A 298 -2.04 2.63 -12.83
N TYR A 299 -2.78 3.05 -11.79
CA TYR A 299 -4.24 3.18 -11.91
C TYR A 299 -4.63 4.20 -12.98
N ASN A 300 -3.90 5.34 -13.07
CA ASN A 300 -4.16 6.33 -14.11
C ASN A 300 -3.93 5.74 -15.50
N PHE A 301 -2.88 4.95 -15.67
CA PHE A 301 -2.58 4.30 -16.94
C PHE A 301 -3.58 3.19 -17.27
N ALA A 302 -3.92 2.34 -16.29
CA ALA A 302 -4.85 1.22 -16.48
C ALA A 302 -6.26 1.67 -16.87
N TYR A 303 -6.69 2.85 -16.41
CA TYR A 303 -8.08 3.31 -16.56
C TYR A 303 -8.24 4.67 -17.23
N GLU A 304 -7.19 5.19 -17.85
CA GLU A 304 -7.17 6.52 -18.48
C GLU A 304 -7.86 7.58 -17.60
N THR A 305 -7.46 7.66 -16.34
CA THR A 305 -8.07 8.52 -15.31
C THR A 305 -7.03 9.31 -14.54
N ASP A 306 -7.42 9.93 -13.42
CA ASP A 306 -6.51 10.60 -12.50
C ASP A 306 -6.97 10.39 -11.04
N VAL A 307 -6.37 9.39 -10.38
CA VAL A 307 -6.71 9.08 -8.98
C VAL A 307 -6.27 10.17 -8.00
N TYR A 308 -5.25 10.97 -8.34
CA TYR A 308 -4.85 12.12 -7.53
C TYR A 308 -5.95 13.18 -7.51
N LYS A 309 -6.55 13.44 -8.69
CA LYS A 309 -7.69 14.33 -8.83
C LYS A 309 -8.92 13.77 -8.12
N ILE A 310 -9.25 12.48 -8.32
CA ILE A 310 -10.41 11.84 -7.65
C ILE A 310 -10.26 11.92 -6.14
N TRP A 311 -9.05 11.68 -5.59
CA TRP A 311 -8.80 11.79 -4.16
C TRP A 311 -8.92 13.24 -3.67
N ALA A 312 -8.38 14.20 -4.40
CA ALA A 312 -8.50 15.62 -4.04
C ALA A 312 -9.95 16.13 -4.13
N ASP A 313 -10.73 15.64 -5.08
CA ASP A 313 -12.15 15.93 -5.21
C ASP A 313 -12.94 15.36 -4.02
N MET A 314 -12.65 14.13 -3.63
CA MET A 314 -13.23 13.53 -2.42
C MET A 314 -12.97 14.38 -1.17
N ILE A 315 -11.74 14.87 -0.99
CA ILE A 315 -11.36 15.75 0.13
C ILE A 315 -12.11 17.09 0.08
N ALA A 316 -12.21 17.68 -1.09
CA ALA A 316 -12.78 19.03 -1.26
C ALA A 316 -14.32 19.03 -1.29
N PHE A 317 -14.92 18.06 -1.98
CA PHE A 317 -16.32 18.07 -2.41
C PHE A 317 -17.10 16.80 -2.05
N ASP A 318 -16.44 15.72 -1.59
CA ASP A 318 -17.02 14.39 -1.34
C ASP A 318 -17.62 13.71 -2.60
N GLU A 319 -17.11 14.06 -3.75
CA GLU A 319 -17.53 13.52 -5.06
C GLU A 319 -16.31 13.36 -5.98
N SER A 320 -16.50 12.80 -7.17
CA SER A 320 -15.46 12.75 -8.20
C SER A 320 -15.95 13.50 -9.45
N THR A 321 -15.10 14.35 -9.99
CA THR A 321 -15.32 15.03 -11.28
C THR A 321 -14.63 14.31 -12.44
N LYS A 322 -13.84 13.24 -12.15
CA LYS A 322 -13.13 12.45 -13.15
C LYS A 322 -13.90 11.19 -13.54
N SER A 323 -13.96 10.92 -14.84
CA SER A 323 -14.43 9.67 -15.40
C SER A 323 -13.30 8.66 -15.58
N ILE A 324 -13.65 7.41 -15.72
CA ILE A 324 -12.77 6.33 -16.16
C ILE A 324 -12.90 6.24 -17.69
N GLY A 325 -11.75 6.17 -18.38
CA GLY A 325 -11.68 5.95 -19.85
C GLY A 325 -11.59 4.48 -20.21
N ASN A 326 -10.76 4.17 -21.22
CA ASN A 326 -10.50 2.78 -21.60
C ASN A 326 -9.78 2.04 -20.47
N ARG A 327 -9.96 0.71 -20.47
CA ARG A 327 -9.37 -0.15 -19.44
C ARG A 327 -8.33 -1.07 -20.04
N HIS A 328 -7.19 -1.18 -19.35
CA HIS A 328 -6.08 -2.03 -19.73
C HIS A 328 -5.60 -2.83 -18.52
N PHE A 329 -4.90 -3.94 -18.76
CA PHE A 329 -3.96 -4.46 -17.78
C PHE A 329 -2.77 -3.51 -17.73
N CYS A 330 -2.37 -3.05 -16.55
CA CYS A 330 -1.16 -2.24 -16.41
C CYS A 330 -0.14 -3.04 -15.60
N ALA A 331 0.88 -3.55 -16.28
CA ALA A 331 1.86 -4.48 -15.75
C ALA A 331 3.12 -3.77 -15.31
N PHE A 332 3.55 -4.00 -14.06
CA PHE A 332 4.82 -3.56 -13.50
C PHE A 332 5.83 -4.70 -13.54
N CYS A 333 7.05 -4.42 -14.01
CA CYS A 333 8.19 -5.29 -13.85
C CYS A 333 9.39 -4.50 -13.32
N GLY A 334 9.89 -4.90 -12.17
CA GLY A 334 11.11 -4.35 -11.56
C GLY A 334 12.27 -5.31 -11.69
N ARG A 335 13.21 -5.02 -12.58
CA ARG A 335 14.41 -5.81 -12.83
C ARG A 335 15.54 -5.47 -11.85
N ARG A 336 16.45 -6.42 -11.64
CA ARG A 336 17.62 -6.28 -10.78
C ARG A 336 18.85 -5.88 -11.58
N ASP A 337 19.68 -4.99 -11.03
CA ASP A 337 20.97 -4.65 -11.62
C ASP A 337 21.89 -5.86 -11.62
N GLY A 338 22.61 -6.04 -12.73
CA GLY A 338 23.62 -7.08 -12.90
C GLY A 338 23.08 -8.44 -13.33
N ASP A 339 21.75 -8.63 -13.36
CA ASP A 339 21.18 -9.89 -13.83
C ASP A 339 21.19 -9.97 -15.38
N PRO A 340 21.51 -11.16 -15.95
CA PRO A 340 21.66 -11.31 -17.40
C PRO A 340 20.31 -11.55 -18.09
N TYR A 341 19.52 -10.51 -18.29
CA TYR A 341 18.23 -10.62 -18.98
C TYR A 341 18.41 -10.88 -20.47
N LYS A 342 17.56 -11.77 -21.02
CA LYS A 342 17.57 -12.11 -22.44
C LYS A 342 17.22 -10.92 -23.32
N LEU A 343 16.23 -10.09 -22.92
CA LEU A 343 15.92 -8.85 -23.60
C LEU A 343 16.62 -7.70 -22.88
N ASP A 344 17.53 -7.02 -23.58
CA ASP A 344 18.06 -5.75 -23.11
C ASP A 344 17.01 -4.63 -23.21
N ARG A 345 17.36 -3.41 -22.76
CA ARG A 345 16.46 -2.28 -22.80
C ARG A 345 15.95 -1.97 -24.23
N ASN A 346 16.81 -2.06 -25.23
CA ASN A 346 16.44 -1.70 -26.61
C ASN A 346 15.43 -2.72 -27.17
N ALA A 347 15.67 -4.01 -26.96
CA ALA A 347 14.76 -5.07 -27.34
C ALA A 347 13.40 -4.99 -26.62
N VAL A 348 13.41 -4.60 -25.32
CA VAL A 348 12.17 -4.32 -24.59
C VAL A 348 11.39 -3.17 -25.22
N MET A 349 12.06 -2.06 -25.53
CA MET A 349 11.39 -0.89 -26.13
C MET A 349 10.94 -1.14 -27.56
N GLU A 350 11.67 -1.95 -28.35
CA GLU A 350 11.25 -2.36 -29.68
C GLU A 350 9.95 -3.18 -29.62
N ARG A 351 9.84 -4.11 -28.66
CA ARG A 351 8.71 -5.03 -28.56
C ARG A 351 7.50 -4.45 -27.86
N TYR A 352 7.70 -3.71 -26.76
CA TYR A 352 6.66 -3.22 -25.86
C TYR A 352 6.52 -1.70 -25.81
N GLY A 353 7.35 -0.97 -26.55
CA GLY A 353 7.42 0.50 -26.48
C GLY A 353 6.10 1.20 -26.78
N ALA A 354 5.24 0.62 -27.62
CA ALA A 354 3.92 1.19 -27.94
C ALA A 354 2.99 1.25 -26.71
N GLY A 355 3.07 0.26 -25.80
CA GLY A 355 2.33 0.21 -24.55
C GLY A 355 3.10 0.72 -23.34
N MET A 356 4.36 1.12 -23.49
CA MET A 356 5.21 1.52 -22.37
C MET A 356 4.76 2.86 -21.80
N MET A 357 4.28 2.84 -20.57
CA MET A 357 3.73 4.01 -19.86
C MET A 357 4.80 4.67 -18.98
N MET A 358 5.70 3.88 -18.41
CA MET A 358 6.77 4.39 -17.53
C MET A 358 7.98 3.46 -17.58
N GLU A 359 9.17 4.07 -17.58
CA GLU A 359 10.45 3.38 -17.47
C GLU A 359 11.40 4.24 -16.64
N GLY A 360 12.22 3.65 -15.81
CA GLY A 360 13.22 4.40 -15.05
C GLY A 360 13.85 3.66 -13.89
N ARG A 361 14.76 4.38 -13.23
CA ARG A 361 15.40 3.90 -12.00
C ARG A 361 14.42 4.00 -10.83
N ILE A 362 14.43 2.98 -10.01
CA ILE A 362 13.67 2.97 -8.75
C ILE A 362 14.55 3.58 -7.65
N PRO A 363 14.01 4.48 -6.80
CA PRO A 363 14.75 5.01 -5.66
C PRO A 363 15.28 3.88 -4.75
N ASP A 364 16.50 4.05 -4.21
CA ASP A 364 17.18 3.04 -3.41
C ASP A 364 16.34 2.56 -2.22
N ALA A 365 15.58 3.46 -1.59
CA ALA A 365 14.67 3.13 -0.49
C ALA A 365 13.56 2.12 -0.86
N LEU A 366 13.23 1.98 -2.14
CA LEU A 366 12.20 1.07 -2.66
C LEU A 366 12.80 -0.13 -3.40
N SER A 367 14.10 -0.11 -3.73
CA SER A 367 14.72 -1.08 -4.61
C SER A 367 14.69 -2.51 -4.06
N GLY A 368 14.72 -2.68 -2.74
CA GLY A 368 14.63 -4.01 -2.09
C GLY A 368 13.40 -4.79 -2.51
N ALA A 369 12.22 -4.15 -2.46
CA ALA A 369 10.94 -4.76 -2.78
C ALA A 369 10.53 -4.63 -4.26
N MET A 370 11.02 -3.60 -4.96
CA MET A 370 10.53 -3.26 -6.31
C MET A 370 11.53 -3.49 -7.44
N GLY A 371 12.78 -3.85 -7.16
CA GLY A 371 13.84 -3.93 -8.18
C GLY A 371 14.61 -2.61 -8.34
N ASN A 372 15.54 -2.56 -9.28
CA ASN A 372 16.38 -1.38 -9.50
C ASN A 372 15.93 -0.56 -10.72
N ILE A 373 15.36 -1.23 -11.74
CA ILE A 373 14.85 -0.60 -12.98
C ILE A 373 13.42 -1.06 -13.17
N MET A 374 12.50 -0.11 -13.27
CA MET A 374 11.09 -0.41 -13.55
C MET A 374 10.74 -0.27 -15.02
N TYR A 375 9.77 -1.08 -15.42
CA TYR A 375 9.04 -1.00 -16.67
C TYR A 375 7.56 -1.16 -16.37
N VAL A 376 6.74 -0.21 -16.81
CA VAL A 376 5.28 -0.23 -16.64
C VAL A 376 4.65 -0.19 -18.01
N CYS A 377 3.87 -1.21 -18.35
CA CYS A 377 3.30 -1.37 -19.68
C CYS A 377 1.79 -1.62 -19.62
N ASN A 378 1.02 -0.92 -20.47
CA ASN A 378 -0.38 -1.23 -20.71
C ASN A 378 -0.49 -2.34 -21.76
N LEU A 379 -1.38 -3.28 -21.50
CA LEU A 379 -1.64 -4.47 -22.32
C LEU A 379 -3.15 -4.73 -22.39
N ASP A 380 -3.63 -5.19 -23.51
CA ASP A 380 -5.08 -5.31 -23.76
C ASP A 380 -5.66 -6.66 -23.33
N THR A 381 -4.83 -7.70 -23.34
CA THR A 381 -5.25 -9.06 -23.00
C THR A 381 -4.38 -9.69 -21.91
N GLU A 382 -4.91 -10.70 -21.23
CA GLU A 382 -4.17 -11.47 -20.24
C GLU A 382 -3.03 -12.28 -20.89
N GLU A 383 -3.22 -12.74 -22.11
CA GLU A 383 -2.19 -13.44 -22.88
C GLU A 383 -0.99 -12.55 -23.14
N GLU A 384 -1.20 -11.30 -23.58
CA GLU A 384 -0.15 -10.30 -23.80
C GLU A 384 0.58 -9.98 -22.49
N MET A 385 -0.15 -9.86 -21.38
CA MET A 385 0.43 -9.62 -20.06
C MET A 385 1.32 -10.79 -19.61
N ASN A 386 0.86 -12.01 -19.80
CA ASN A 386 1.64 -13.21 -19.46
C ASN A 386 2.86 -13.36 -20.38
N GLU A 387 2.77 -12.98 -21.65
CA GLU A 387 3.91 -12.94 -22.58
C GLU A 387 4.92 -11.86 -22.14
N TYR A 388 4.44 -10.65 -21.81
CA TYR A 388 5.26 -9.58 -21.30
C TYR A 388 6.09 -10.02 -20.06
N TYR A 389 5.47 -10.67 -19.06
CA TYR A 389 6.20 -11.13 -17.89
C TYR A 389 7.23 -12.22 -18.23
N ARG A 390 6.89 -13.20 -19.08
CA ARG A 390 7.86 -14.21 -19.51
C ARG A 390 9.12 -13.57 -20.11
N ASP A 391 8.91 -12.60 -21.00
CA ASP A 391 10.00 -11.89 -21.68
C ASP A 391 10.81 -11.02 -20.72
N MET A 392 10.12 -10.32 -19.83
CA MET A 392 10.76 -9.36 -18.93
C MET A 392 11.64 -10.03 -17.88
N ILE A 393 11.29 -11.22 -17.40
CA ILE A 393 12.06 -11.90 -16.34
C ILE A 393 12.98 -13.00 -16.87
N GLN A 394 12.90 -13.33 -18.17
CA GLN A 394 13.73 -14.40 -18.76
C GLN A 394 15.21 -13.98 -18.74
N ARG A 395 16.04 -14.86 -18.17
CA ARG A 395 17.50 -14.74 -18.15
C ARG A 395 18.13 -15.56 -19.28
N VAL A 396 19.36 -15.18 -19.65
CA VAL A 396 20.19 -15.91 -20.66
C VAL A 396 20.64 -17.26 -20.10
#